data_fc1905310affdcc2f903bc6da1e0e648
#
_entry.id   fc1905310affdcc2f903bc6da1e0e648
#
_cell.length_a   1.000
_cell.length_b   1.000
_cell.length_c   1.000
_cell.angle_alpha   90.00
_cell.angle_beta   90.00
_cell.angle_gamma   90.00
#
_symmetry.space_group_name_H-M   'P 1'
#
loop_
_entity.id
_entity.type
_entity.pdbx_description
1 polymer ?
#
loop_
_entity_poly.entity_id
_entity_poly.type
_entity_poly.pdbx_seq_one_letter_code
_entity_poly.pdbx_strand_id
1 'polypeptide(L)'
;MGTATAGTSRRTEARPQGPHGSLELPSVTITGYNVEIRDGDGFVGDKASRGAFVAHLDALRRHLREQNGDPLEGKSAEISKSDLDALLKDGDPREAALVLSAIERFAQSLAFVIRRFVRLKSWATVERIVVGGGFRESRVGELAIGRAGIILSTDGHSIDLVPVSHHPDEAGLVGS
;
A
#
# COMPACT_ATOMS: atom_id res chain seq x y z
N MET A 1 -11.35 -48.49 -51.46
CA MET A 1 -10.34 -48.34 -50.41
C MET A 1 -10.18 -46.85 -50.18
N GLY A 2 -10.82 -46.34 -49.15
CA GLY A 2 -10.78 -44.93 -48.79
C GLY A 2 -10.21 -44.81 -47.37
N THR A 3 -9.04 -44.20 -47.23
CA THR A 3 -8.38 -43.99 -45.97
C THR A 3 -8.91 -42.69 -45.36
N ALA A 4 -9.59 -42.80 -44.23
CA ALA A 4 -10.05 -41.65 -43.44
C ALA A 4 -8.87 -41.11 -42.61
N THR A 5 -8.48 -39.86 -42.83
CA THR A 5 -7.50 -39.15 -42.06
C THR A 5 -8.20 -38.56 -40.81
N ALA A 6 -7.84 -39.06 -39.64
CA ALA A 6 -8.35 -38.51 -38.35
C ALA A 6 -7.65 -37.20 -38.06
N GLY A 7 -8.41 -36.10 -38.12
CA GLY A 7 -7.97 -34.79 -37.66
C GLY A 7 -7.94 -34.75 -36.14
N THR A 8 -6.77 -34.68 -35.56
CA THR A 8 -6.57 -34.45 -34.12
C THR A 8 -6.89 -33.00 -33.80
N SER A 9 -8.11 -32.77 -33.28
CA SER A 9 -8.49 -31.49 -32.71
C SER A 9 -7.66 -31.23 -31.45
N ARG A 10 -6.69 -30.34 -31.53
CA ARG A 10 -6.04 -29.79 -30.32
C ARG A 10 -7.07 -29.03 -29.50
N ARG A 11 -7.49 -29.64 -28.41
CA ARG A 11 -8.17 -28.91 -27.35
C ARG A 11 -7.24 -27.81 -26.88
N THR A 12 -7.57 -26.57 -27.20
CA THR A 12 -6.99 -25.39 -26.55
C THR A 12 -7.48 -25.43 -25.10
N GLU A 13 -6.62 -25.85 -24.18
CA GLU A 13 -6.91 -25.73 -22.76
C GLU A 13 -7.10 -24.26 -22.47
N ALA A 14 -8.31 -23.90 -22.03
CA ALA A 14 -8.60 -22.56 -21.57
C ALA A 14 -7.69 -22.27 -20.38
N ARG A 15 -6.81 -21.27 -20.50
CA ARG A 15 -6.01 -20.78 -19.36
C ARG A 15 -6.97 -20.39 -18.23
N PRO A 16 -6.66 -20.79 -16.99
CA PRO A 16 -7.50 -20.42 -15.86
C PRO A 16 -7.55 -18.89 -15.75
N GLN A 17 -8.72 -18.33 -15.94
CA GLN A 17 -8.96 -16.92 -15.64
C GLN A 17 -8.89 -16.75 -14.13
N GLY A 18 -8.02 -15.86 -13.65
CA GLY A 18 -7.98 -15.51 -12.24
C GLY A 18 -9.29 -14.85 -11.81
N PRO A 19 -9.60 -14.81 -10.50
CA PRO A 19 -10.85 -14.29 -9.96
C PRO A 19 -11.13 -12.80 -10.31
N HIS A 20 -10.17 -12.08 -10.88
CA HIS A 20 -10.25 -10.66 -11.21
C HIS A 20 -9.96 -10.31 -12.68
N GLY A 21 -10.01 -11.26 -13.60
CA GLY A 21 -9.90 -10.98 -15.02
C GLY A 21 -8.73 -11.66 -15.75
N SER A 22 -8.27 -11.06 -16.84
CA SER A 22 -7.21 -11.61 -17.69
C SER A 22 -5.84 -11.56 -17.03
N LEU A 23 -5.05 -12.63 -17.22
CA LEU A 23 -3.64 -12.67 -16.80
C LEU A 23 -2.71 -11.93 -17.78
N GLU A 24 -3.17 -11.63 -18.99
CA GLU A 24 -2.43 -10.89 -20.01
C GLU A 24 -3.21 -9.66 -20.41
N LEU A 25 -2.58 -8.52 -20.28
CA LEU A 25 -3.02 -7.24 -20.81
C LEU A 25 -2.16 -6.89 -22.03
N PRO A 26 -2.56 -5.95 -22.92
CA PRO A 26 -1.82 -5.62 -24.14
C PRO A 26 -0.32 -5.33 -23.94
N SER A 27 0.05 -4.80 -22.79
CA SER A 27 1.43 -4.40 -22.48
C SER A 27 1.98 -5.03 -21.17
N VAL A 28 1.21 -5.88 -20.48
CA VAL A 28 1.56 -6.38 -19.15
C VAL A 28 1.15 -7.85 -19.02
N THR A 29 2.02 -8.67 -18.44
CA THR A 29 1.69 -10.02 -17.98
C THR A 29 1.49 -10.00 -16.47
N ILE A 30 0.30 -10.44 -16.02
CA ILE A 30 -0.01 -10.54 -14.60
C ILE A 30 0.41 -11.90 -14.08
N THR A 31 1.35 -11.92 -13.14
CA THR A 31 1.91 -13.17 -12.57
C THR A 31 1.18 -13.64 -11.32
N GLY A 32 0.35 -12.79 -10.72
CA GLY A 32 -0.46 -13.15 -9.55
C GLY A 32 -1.42 -12.05 -9.12
N TYR A 33 -2.50 -12.46 -8.50
CA TYR A 33 -3.51 -11.58 -7.89
C TYR A 33 -3.59 -11.85 -6.39
N ASN A 34 -3.90 -10.82 -5.60
CA ASN A 34 -4.25 -10.92 -4.18
C ASN A 34 -3.27 -11.77 -3.37
N VAL A 35 -1.97 -11.46 -3.50
CA VAL A 35 -0.98 -12.12 -2.65
C VAL A 35 -1.18 -11.65 -1.21
N GLU A 36 -1.52 -12.59 -0.33
CA GLU A 36 -1.76 -12.33 1.08
C GLU A 36 -0.67 -12.99 1.94
N ILE A 37 -0.17 -12.24 2.90
CA ILE A 37 0.73 -12.74 3.94
C ILE A 37 0.01 -12.56 5.27
N ARG A 38 0.00 -13.62 6.10
CA ARG A 38 -0.51 -13.57 7.48
C ARG A 38 0.62 -13.71 8.49
N ASP A 39 0.44 -13.07 9.63
CA ASP A 39 1.24 -13.28 10.85
C ASP A 39 0.30 -13.53 12.05
N GLY A 40 0.85 -13.50 13.26
CA GLY A 40 0.06 -13.72 14.48
C GLY A 40 -1.03 -12.67 14.74
N ASP A 41 -0.93 -11.50 14.12
CA ASP A 41 -1.85 -10.36 14.29
C ASP A 41 -2.89 -10.28 13.16
N GLY A 42 -2.81 -11.10 12.11
CA GLY A 42 -3.71 -11.10 10.96
C GLY A 42 -3.01 -10.89 9.63
N PHE A 43 -3.64 -10.13 8.72
CA PHE A 43 -3.02 -9.83 7.44
C PHE A 43 -1.92 -8.78 7.60
N VAL A 44 -0.72 -9.09 7.09
CA VAL A 44 0.42 -8.17 7.12
C VAL A 44 0.10 -6.85 6.41
N GLY A 45 -0.67 -6.90 5.32
CA GLY A 45 -1.11 -5.73 4.56
C GLY A 45 -1.94 -4.72 5.38
N ASP A 46 -2.67 -5.18 6.40
CA ASP A 46 -3.49 -4.31 7.25
C ASP A 46 -2.64 -3.27 8.00
N LYS A 47 -1.37 -3.59 8.26
CA LYS A 47 -0.40 -2.68 8.91
C LYS A 47 -0.01 -1.48 8.02
N ALA A 48 -0.39 -1.49 6.73
CA ALA A 48 -0.21 -0.39 5.77
C ALA A 48 -1.53 0.28 5.37
N SER A 49 -2.59 0.10 6.16
CA SER A 49 -3.90 0.69 5.94
C SER A 49 -4.06 2.07 6.60
N ARG A 50 -5.10 2.84 6.18
CA ARG A 50 -5.51 4.05 6.91
C ARG A 50 -5.80 3.76 8.38
N GLY A 51 -6.42 2.61 8.68
CA GLY A 51 -6.69 2.19 10.05
C GLY A 51 -5.41 2.06 10.88
N ALA A 52 -4.33 1.55 10.30
CA ALA A 52 -3.04 1.47 10.96
C ALA A 52 -2.45 2.87 11.25
N PHE A 53 -2.58 3.83 10.32
CA PHE A 53 -2.15 5.21 10.57
C PHE A 53 -2.93 5.83 11.75
N VAL A 54 -4.26 5.68 11.76
CA VAL A 54 -5.12 6.15 12.85
C VAL A 54 -4.71 5.51 14.17
N ALA A 55 -4.42 4.21 14.18
CA ALA A 55 -3.96 3.51 15.39
C ALA A 55 -2.62 4.04 15.90
N HIS A 56 -1.68 4.38 15.01
CA HIS A 56 -0.41 5.01 15.38
C HIS A 56 -0.62 6.40 15.99
N LEU A 57 -1.48 7.21 15.38
CA LEU A 57 -1.82 8.54 15.89
C LEU A 57 -2.50 8.44 17.26
N ASP A 58 -3.45 7.53 17.42
CA ASP A 58 -4.14 7.30 18.69
C ASP A 58 -3.19 6.82 19.80
N ALA A 59 -2.25 5.96 19.48
CA ALA A 59 -1.25 5.47 20.43
C ALA A 59 -0.34 6.61 20.93
N LEU A 60 0.05 7.54 20.05
CA LEU A 60 0.81 8.74 20.42
C LEU A 60 -0.04 9.68 21.31
N ARG A 61 -1.26 9.97 20.88
CA ARG A 61 -2.17 10.86 21.59
C ARG A 61 -2.55 10.34 22.98
N ARG A 62 -2.77 9.03 23.10
CA ARG A 62 -3.05 8.40 24.40
C ARG A 62 -1.95 8.72 25.41
N HIS A 63 -0.72 8.57 25.01
CA HIS A 63 0.44 8.84 25.88
C HIS A 63 0.53 10.31 26.28
N LEU A 64 0.21 11.22 25.34
CA LEU A 64 0.18 12.65 25.60
C LEU A 64 -1.01 13.05 26.51
N ARG A 65 -2.18 12.42 26.36
CA ARG A 65 -3.36 12.67 27.23
C ARG A 65 -3.09 12.31 28.67
N GLU A 66 -2.36 11.21 28.93
CA GLU A 66 -1.95 10.82 30.28
C GLU A 66 -1.14 11.91 30.98
N GLN A 67 -0.51 12.79 30.21
CA GLN A 67 0.31 13.92 30.67
C GLN A 67 -0.37 15.28 30.48
N ASN A 68 -1.68 15.31 30.18
CA ASN A 68 -2.44 16.51 29.82
C ASN A 68 -1.78 17.35 28.69
N GLY A 69 -1.12 16.67 27.75
CA GLY A 69 -0.32 17.30 26.70
C GLY A 69 -0.77 16.99 25.27
N ASP A 70 -1.94 16.36 25.05
CA ASP A 70 -2.47 16.13 23.70
C ASP A 70 -2.84 17.47 23.04
N PRO A 71 -2.18 17.83 21.92
CA PRO A 71 -2.47 19.10 21.25
C PRO A 71 -3.71 19.05 20.35
N LEU A 72 -4.27 17.85 20.08
CA LEU A 72 -5.39 17.69 19.17
C LEU A 72 -6.69 17.42 19.93
N GLU A 73 -7.77 17.99 19.43
CA GLU A 73 -9.14 17.71 19.92
C GLU A 73 -9.76 16.50 19.22
N GLY A 74 -10.89 16.03 19.70
CA GLY A 74 -11.70 14.97 19.10
C GLY A 74 -11.00 13.61 19.04
N LYS A 75 -11.53 12.71 18.20
CA LYS A 75 -10.99 11.37 17.98
C LYS A 75 -10.12 11.33 16.72
N SER A 76 -9.02 10.61 16.76
CA SER A 76 -8.11 10.49 15.62
C SER A 76 -8.78 9.92 14.38
N ALA A 77 -9.77 9.04 14.52
CA ALA A 77 -10.51 8.46 13.41
C ALA A 77 -11.41 9.49 12.67
N GLU A 78 -11.80 10.57 13.36
CA GLU A 78 -12.67 11.63 12.83
C GLU A 78 -11.87 12.71 12.09
N ILE A 79 -10.55 12.77 12.28
CA ILE A 79 -9.68 13.74 11.59
C ILE A 79 -9.58 13.36 10.11
N SER A 80 -9.99 14.26 9.24
CA SER A 80 -9.93 14.06 7.79
C SER A 80 -8.49 14.14 7.26
N LYS A 81 -8.28 13.70 6.01
CA LYS A 81 -6.97 13.86 5.33
C LYS A 81 -6.60 15.33 5.20
N SER A 82 -7.56 16.17 4.82
CA SER A 82 -7.37 17.61 4.66
C SER A 82 -7.03 18.30 5.99
N ASP A 83 -7.62 17.85 7.09
CA ASP A 83 -7.29 18.39 8.41
C ASP A 83 -5.86 18.03 8.82
N LEU A 84 -5.43 16.77 8.56
CA LEU A 84 -4.06 16.35 8.82
C LEU A 84 -3.05 17.15 7.98
N ASP A 85 -3.38 17.42 6.71
CA ASP A 85 -2.53 18.22 5.83
C ASP A 85 -2.49 19.70 6.29
N ALA A 86 -3.62 20.23 6.79
CA ALA A 86 -3.67 21.58 7.37
C ALA A 86 -2.83 21.67 8.66
N LEU A 87 -2.91 20.66 9.54
CA LEU A 87 -2.07 20.58 10.73
C LEU A 87 -0.57 20.56 10.41
N LEU A 88 -0.17 19.87 9.33
CA LEU A 88 1.22 19.84 8.89
C LEU A 88 1.70 21.20 8.36
N LYS A 89 0.82 21.95 7.69
CA LYS A 89 1.17 23.19 7.00
C LYS A 89 1.02 24.41 7.91
N ASP A 90 -0.09 24.50 8.61
CA ASP A 90 -0.57 25.70 9.28
C ASP A 90 -0.80 25.50 10.79
N GLY A 91 -0.70 24.25 11.31
CA GLY A 91 -0.84 23.90 12.72
C GLY A 91 0.30 24.45 13.58
N ASP A 92 0.08 24.45 14.88
CA ASP A 92 1.19 24.81 15.78
C ASP A 92 2.31 23.75 15.73
N PRO A 93 3.53 24.07 16.18
CA PRO A 93 4.66 23.15 16.10
C PRO A 93 4.43 21.80 16.81
N ARG A 94 3.59 21.73 17.85
CA ARG A 94 3.30 20.48 18.58
C ARG A 94 2.32 19.63 17.80
N GLU A 95 1.30 20.23 17.17
CA GLU A 95 0.34 19.55 16.30
C GLU A 95 1.06 18.96 15.09
N ALA A 96 1.85 19.77 14.39
CA ALA A 96 2.63 19.32 13.25
C ALA A 96 3.62 18.20 13.63
N ALA A 97 4.32 18.33 14.77
CA ALA A 97 5.25 17.32 15.27
C ALA A 97 4.55 16.00 15.61
N LEU A 98 3.33 16.06 16.17
CA LEU A 98 2.53 14.86 16.44
C LEU A 98 2.13 14.15 15.16
N VAL A 99 1.67 14.86 14.13
CA VAL A 99 1.32 14.28 12.82
C VAL A 99 2.56 13.70 12.15
N LEU A 100 3.71 14.39 12.17
CA LEU A 100 4.98 13.87 11.65
C LEU A 100 5.42 12.59 12.37
N SER A 101 5.22 12.51 13.69
CA SER A 101 5.52 11.30 14.46
C SER A 101 4.63 10.12 14.05
N ALA A 102 3.36 10.37 13.74
CA ALA A 102 2.46 9.35 13.23
C ALA A 102 2.86 8.90 11.81
N ILE A 103 3.27 9.84 10.94
CA ILE A 103 3.82 9.54 9.60
C ILE A 103 5.05 8.63 9.71
N GLU A 104 5.99 8.95 10.60
CA GLU A 104 7.20 8.14 10.78
C GLU A 104 6.84 6.70 11.20
N ARG A 105 5.96 6.52 12.19
CA ARG A 105 5.51 5.19 12.63
C ARG A 105 4.81 4.42 11.51
N PHE A 106 3.98 5.10 10.74
CA PHE A 106 3.29 4.49 9.61
C PHE A 106 4.27 4.11 8.47
N ALA A 107 5.25 4.97 8.17
CA ALA A 107 6.29 4.68 7.19
C ALA A 107 7.12 3.44 7.58
N GLN A 108 7.43 3.26 8.87
CA GLN A 108 8.07 2.05 9.38
C GLN A 108 7.19 0.81 9.16
N SER A 109 5.87 0.92 9.40
CA SER A 109 4.92 -0.16 9.15
C SER A 109 4.82 -0.50 7.67
N LEU A 110 4.75 0.50 6.80
CA LEU A 110 4.73 0.31 5.34
C LEU A 110 6.02 -0.36 4.85
N ALA A 111 7.18 0.10 5.29
CA ALA A 111 8.46 -0.53 4.97
C ALA A 111 8.53 -1.98 5.50
N PHE A 112 8.01 -2.25 6.70
CA PHE A 112 7.90 -3.61 7.22
C PHE A 112 7.04 -4.50 6.32
N VAL A 113 5.86 -4.03 5.91
CA VAL A 113 4.97 -4.77 4.99
C VAL A 113 5.71 -5.09 3.70
N ILE A 114 6.34 -4.10 3.06
CA ILE A 114 7.08 -4.28 1.81
C ILE A 114 8.21 -5.30 1.98
N ARG A 115 9.00 -5.23 3.06
CA ARG A 115 10.05 -6.23 3.36
C ARG A 115 9.51 -7.65 3.49
N ARG A 116 8.27 -7.82 3.96
CA ARG A 116 7.64 -9.15 4.01
C ARG A 116 7.28 -9.66 2.62
N PHE A 117 6.77 -8.79 1.74
CA PHE A 117 6.41 -9.17 0.38
C PHE A 117 7.64 -9.47 -0.49
N VAL A 118 8.69 -8.67 -0.43
CA VAL A 118 9.89 -8.89 -1.27
C VAL A 118 10.69 -10.15 -0.89
N ARG A 119 10.38 -10.78 0.22
CA ARG A 119 10.90 -12.12 0.56
C ARG A 119 10.21 -13.25 -0.21
N LEU A 120 9.09 -13.00 -0.84
CA LEU A 120 8.41 -13.98 -1.70
C LEU A 120 9.19 -14.13 -3.00
N LYS A 121 9.29 -15.36 -3.51
CA LYS A 121 9.98 -15.62 -4.80
C LYS A 121 9.40 -14.81 -5.96
N SER A 122 8.08 -14.63 -5.98
CA SER A 122 7.38 -13.84 -7.00
C SER A 122 7.68 -12.32 -6.94
N TRP A 123 8.28 -11.83 -5.84
CA TRP A 123 8.62 -10.43 -5.62
C TRP A 123 10.12 -10.18 -5.56
N ALA A 124 10.95 -11.24 -5.72
CA ALA A 124 12.41 -11.13 -5.55
C ALA A 124 13.08 -10.17 -6.55
N THR A 125 12.46 -9.95 -7.70
CA THR A 125 12.96 -9.08 -8.78
C THR A 125 12.11 -7.81 -8.95
N VAL A 126 11.31 -7.44 -7.95
CA VAL A 126 10.50 -6.23 -8.04
C VAL A 126 11.40 -4.98 -8.01
N GLU A 127 11.24 -4.12 -9.00
CA GLU A 127 11.98 -2.86 -9.13
C GLU A 127 11.13 -1.66 -8.69
N ARG A 128 9.80 -1.79 -8.82
CA ARG A 128 8.86 -0.71 -8.47
C ARG A 128 7.64 -1.25 -7.77
N ILE A 129 7.20 -0.55 -6.72
CA ILE A 129 5.96 -0.81 -6.00
C ILE A 129 5.09 0.46 -6.07
N VAL A 130 3.88 0.29 -6.61
CA VAL A 130 2.89 1.36 -6.68
C VAL A 130 1.98 1.27 -5.46
N VAL A 131 1.98 2.33 -4.65
CA VAL A 131 1.14 2.43 -3.45
C VAL A 131 -0.17 3.11 -3.82
N GLY A 132 -1.26 2.35 -3.71
CA GLY A 132 -2.62 2.82 -3.96
C GLY A 132 -3.38 3.22 -2.69
N GLY A 133 -4.68 3.48 -2.86
CA GLY A 133 -5.60 3.81 -1.78
C GLY A 133 -5.73 5.31 -1.53
N GLY A 134 -6.85 5.70 -0.90
CA GLY A 134 -7.21 7.11 -0.73
C GLY A 134 -6.28 7.93 0.18
N PHE A 135 -5.36 7.28 0.92
CA PHE A 135 -4.39 7.98 1.77
C PHE A 135 -3.27 8.67 0.96
N ARG A 136 -2.99 8.18 -0.25
CA ARG A 136 -1.99 8.75 -1.16
C ARG A 136 -2.29 10.19 -1.64
N GLU A 137 -3.56 10.57 -1.63
CA GLU A 137 -4.03 11.88 -2.12
C GLU A 137 -3.89 13.00 -1.08
N SER A 138 -3.03 12.80 -0.12
CA SER A 138 -2.77 13.76 0.94
C SER A 138 -1.27 13.95 1.13
N ARG A 139 -0.87 15.11 1.60
CA ARG A 139 0.53 15.39 1.92
C ARG A 139 1.08 14.41 2.95
N VAL A 140 0.24 14.02 3.91
CA VAL A 140 0.56 12.97 4.91
C VAL A 140 0.91 11.66 4.23
N GLY A 141 0.11 11.23 3.25
CA GLY A 141 0.37 9.99 2.50
C GLY A 141 1.63 10.06 1.65
N GLU A 142 1.84 11.16 0.92
CA GLU A 142 3.07 11.39 0.14
C GLU A 142 4.33 11.31 1.02
N LEU A 143 4.30 12.00 2.17
CA LEU A 143 5.42 11.98 3.11
C LEU A 143 5.67 10.59 3.68
N ALA A 144 4.61 9.84 4.00
CA ALA A 144 4.72 8.48 4.50
C ALA A 144 5.34 7.52 3.46
N ILE A 145 4.90 7.62 2.20
CA ILE A 145 5.44 6.81 1.09
C ILE A 145 6.91 7.18 0.85
N GLY A 146 7.22 8.47 0.73
CA GLY A 146 8.60 8.93 0.55
C GLY A 146 9.51 8.49 1.70
N ARG A 147 9.05 8.61 2.95
CA ARG A 147 9.80 8.16 4.12
C ARG A 147 10.02 6.64 4.13
N ALA A 148 9.00 5.85 3.77
CA ALA A 148 9.15 4.40 3.64
C ALA A 148 10.18 4.02 2.56
N GLY A 149 10.20 4.75 1.43
CA GLY A 149 11.21 4.58 0.38
C GLY A 149 12.64 4.82 0.91
N ILE A 150 12.84 5.88 1.69
CA ILE A 150 14.14 6.16 2.34
C ILE A 150 14.55 5.02 3.29
N ILE A 151 13.61 4.52 4.11
CA ILE A 151 13.87 3.40 5.02
C ILE A 151 14.30 2.16 4.24
N LEU A 152 13.58 1.80 3.18
CA LEU A 152 13.91 0.64 2.34
C LEU A 152 15.28 0.79 1.66
N SER A 153 15.60 1.98 1.15
CA SER A 153 16.90 2.26 0.55
C SER A 153 18.03 2.14 1.56
N THR A 154 17.82 2.61 2.79
CA THR A 154 18.80 2.49 3.89
C THR A 154 19.03 1.03 4.28
N ASP A 155 17.99 0.19 4.15
CA ASP A 155 18.09 -1.26 4.38
C ASP A 155 18.71 -2.03 3.19
N GLY A 156 19.12 -1.34 2.13
CA GLY A 156 19.76 -1.92 0.95
C GLY A 156 18.80 -2.43 -0.13
N HIS A 157 17.53 -2.06 -0.06
CA HIS A 157 16.54 -2.39 -1.09
C HIS A 157 16.53 -1.30 -2.20
N SER A 158 16.80 -1.67 -3.44
CA SER A 158 16.71 -0.79 -4.62
C SER A 158 15.30 -0.87 -5.23
N ILE A 159 14.28 -0.43 -4.50
CA ILE A 159 12.89 -0.49 -4.92
C ILE A 159 12.37 0.96 -5.04
N ASP A 160 11.85 1.28 -6.23
CA ASP A 160 11.17 2.56 -6.47
C ASP A 160 9.75 2.49 -5.87
N LEU A 161 9.50 3.27 -4.83
CA LEU A 161 8.22 3.33 -4.15
C LEU A 161 7.48 4.59 -4.57
N VAL A 162 6.40 4.44 -5.32
CA VAL A 162 5.65 5.55 -5.91
C VAL A 162 4.18 5.51 -5.55
N PRO A 163 3.52 6.67 -5.37
CA PRO A 163 2.07 6.71 -5.29
C PRO A 163 1.44 6.38 -6.66
N VAL A 164 0.27 5.74 -6.67
CA VAL A 164 -0.49 5.52 -7.91
C VAL A 164 -0.89 6.87 -8.51
N SER A 165 -0.71 7.04 -9.82
CA SER A 165 -0.89 8.34 -10.51
C SER A 165 -2.36 8.66 -10.81
N HIS A 166 -3.22 7.63 -10.97
CA HIS A 166 -4.63 7.78 -11.30
C HIS A 166 -5.53 7.47 -10.10
N HIS A 167 -6.76 7.97 -10.13
CA HIS A 167 -7.73 7.66 -9.08
C HIS A 167 -7.86 6.12 -8.93
N PRO A 168 -7.95 5.57 -7.70
CA PRO A 168 -7.99 4.12 -7.50
C PRO A 168 -9.09 3.42 -8.29
N ASP A 169 -10.26 4.06 -8.43
CA ASP A 169 -11.39 3.54 -9.20
C ASP A 169 -11.17 3.58 -10.73
N GLU A 170 -10.24 4.43 -11.20
CA GLU A 170 -9.89 4.56 -12.62
C GLU A 170 -8.61 3.76 -12.98
N ALA A 171 -7.77 3.45 -12.00
CA ALA A 171 -6.51 2.76 -12.23
C ALA A 171 -6.69 1.39 -12.91
N GLY A 172 -7.80 0.71 -12.61
CA GLY A 172 -8.19 -0.53 -13.28
C GLY A 172 -8.64 -0.35 -14.73
N LEU A 173 -9.12 0.84 -15.11
CA LEU A 173 -9.57 1.15 -16.47
C LEU A 173 -8.43 1.62 -17.38
N VAL A 174 -7.41 2.26 -16.80
CA VAL A 174 -6.24 2.77 -17.54
C VAL A 174 -5.26 1.64 -17.86
N GLY A 175 -5.28 0.54 -17.11
CA GLY A 175 -4.43 -0.64 -17.31
C GLY A 175 -5.03 -1.74 -18.17
N SER A 176 -6.21 -1.51 -18.79
CA SER A 176 -6.91 -2.50 -19.65
C SER A 176 -6.77 -2.22 -21.15
#